data_12385a87cb92af8b26cac9d9ac96c9cc
#
_entry.id   12385a87cb92af8b26cac9d9ac96c9cc
#
_cell.length_a   1.000
_cell.length_b   1.000
_cell.length_c   1.000
_cell.angle_alpha   90.00
_cell.angle_beta   90.00
_cell.angle_gamma   90.00
#
_symmetry.space_group_name_H-M   'P 1'
#
loop_
_entity.id
_entity.type
_entity.pdbx_description
1 polymer ?
#
loop_
_entity_poly.entity_id
_entity_poly.type
_entity_poly.pdbx_seq_one_letter_code
_entity_poly.pdbx_strand_id
1 'polypeptide(L)'
;MSIAGLRVLILGVGVAGTSALRACREDGAVAVTVDANGEADHRDVSEVDLASFDVVMASAAFAPHSPAIRACQEAGLPIWSEMEFAWRVRREGVPWVLVTGTNGKTTTTQMVGAIAAAGGLDVAVCGNMGIPVITAARENHDLVAVEIASLQLHFTETVSPHAAVCLNADDDHTDWHGSLEAYRAAKARVYRHTQVACVYPAADALVESMVADADVVDGCRAIGITLGSPGLSQLGVVEGILVDRAFGDDRRRAALELGHVEDLAHLVAGAVPPYLVTNALAAAALARAVGVAPDAVGEGLRGFSLDAHRTAFVRSLDGVDYVDDSKATNAHAAIAAFGGMAPGSVVWIAGGQPKGQVFDDLVEAVADRVRAVVLIGADPAPLAAALAGHAPDIPVTRVEPGEDVMARAVHAARVLAQSGDTVLLSPACASFDQFRSYADRGTAFATAAQALD
;
A
#
# COMPACT_ATOMS: atom_id res chain seq x y z
N MET A 1 -8.47 -18.29 -19.34
CA MET A 1 -9.85 -18.78 -19.68
C MET A 1 -10.52 -17.67 -20.46
N SER A 2 -11.14 -17.94 -21.61
CA SER A 2 -11.79 -16.90 -22.42
C SER A 2 -13.08 -16.43 -21.73
N ILE A 3 -13.36 -15.13 -21.74
CA ILE A 3 -14.64 -14.55 -21.34
C ILE A 3 -15.59 -14.34 -22.52
N ALA A 4 -15.18 -14.75 -23.72
CA ALA A 4 -15.99 -14.62 -24.95
C ALA A 4 -17.36 -15.27 -24.76
N GLY A 5 -18.41 -14.53 -25.11
CA GLY A 5 -19.81 -14.99 -25.03
C GLY A 5 -20.42 -14.90 -23.60
N LEU A 6 -19.65 -14.63 -22.57
CA LEU A 6 -20.20 -14.42 -21.22
C LEU A 6 -21.01 -13.11 -21.14
N ARG A 7 -22.05 -13.14 -20.32
CA ARG A 7 -22.78 -11.94 -19.89
C ARG A 7 -22.26 -11.52 -18.52
N VAL A 8 -21.58 -10.39 -18.48
CA VAL A 8 -20.87 -9.86 -17.29
C VAL A 8 -21.63 -8.66 -16.75
N LEU A 9 -22.02 -8.73 -15.48
CA LEU A 9 -22.53 -7.58 -14.75
C LEU A 9 -21.36 -6.86 -14.08
N ILE A 10 -21.15 -5.58 -14.37
CA ILE A 10 -20.08 -4.77 -13.81
C ILE A 10 -20.67 -3.83 -12.76
N LEU A 11 -20.30 -4.01 -11.49
CA LEU A 11 -20.68 -3.14 -10.39
C LEU A 11 -19.60 -2.07 -10.14
N GLY A 12 -19.94 -0.82 -10.47
CA GLY A 12 -19.05 0.34 -10.39
C GLY A 12 -18.32 0.62 -11.69
N VAL A 13 -18.46 1.86 -12.22
CA VAL A 13 -17.83 2.33 -13.47
C VAL A 13 -16.64 3.27 -13.23
N GLY A 14 -15.99 3.15 -12.08
CA GLY A 14 -14.68 3.77 -11.83
C GLY A 14 -13.59 3.19 -12.73
N VAL A 15 -12.33 3.42 -12.38
CA VAL A 15 -11.15 3.00 -13.18
C VAL A 15 -11.16 1.49 -13.49
N ALA A 16 -11.42 0.66 -12.48
CA ALA A 16 -11.47 -0.81 -12.64
C ALA A 16 -12.63 -1.25 -13.53
N GLY A 17 -13.85 -0.74 -13.29
CA GLY A 17 -15.03 -1.12 -14.07
C GLY A 17 -14.94 -0.67 -15.52
N THR A 18 -14.40 0.52 -15.78
CA THR A 18 -14.17 0.99 -17.16
C THR A 18 -13.14 0.10 -17.89
N SER A 19 -12.09 -0.36 -17.19
CA SER A 19 -11.11 -1.29 -17.76
C SER A 19 -11.73 -2.66 -18.05
N ALA A 20 -12.57 -3.16 -17.14
CA ALA A 20 -13.31 -4.41 -17.35
C ALA A 20 -14.29 -4.31 -18.52
N LEU A 21 -15.03 -3.21 -18.63
CA LEU A 21 -15.95 -2.96 -19.75
C LEU A 21 -15.22 -2.97 -21.10
N ARG A 22 -14.05 -2.33 -21.17
CA ARG A 22 -13.20 -2.35 -22.35
C ARG A 22 -12.76 -3.78 -22.70
N ALA A 23 -12.25 -4.53 -21.72
CA ALA A 23 -11.81 -5.90 -21.91
C ALA A 23 -12.96 -6.81 -22.38
N CYS A 24 -14.17 -6.66 -21.81
CA CYS A 24 -15.36 -7.39 -22.27
C CYS A 24 -15.66 -7.14 -23.75
N ARG A 25 -15.62 -5.87 -24.18
CA ARG A 25 -15.87 -5.50 -25.60
C ARG A 25 -14.82 -6.09 -26.55
N GLU A 26 -13.55 -6.03 -26.16
CA GLU A 26 -12.43 -6.55 -26.97
C GLU A 26 -12.46 -8.08 -27.08
N ASP A 27 -12.88 -8.78 -26.03
CA ASP A 27 -12.88 -10.25 -25.98
C ASP A 27 -14.24 -10.88 -26.36
N GLY A 28 -15.23 -10.06 -26.76
CA GLY A 28 -16.53 -10.55 -27.23
C GLY A 28 -17.47 -11.02 -26.12
N ALA A 29 -17.33 -10.50 -24.90
CA ALA A 29 -18.30 -10.64 -23.83
C ALA A 29 -19.35 -9.52 -23.89
N VAL A 30 -20.56 -9.81 -23.39
CA VAL A 30 -21.63 -8.80 -23.25
C VAL A 30 -21.56 -8.25 -21.84
N ALA A 31 -21.28 -6.97 -21.69
CA ALA A 31 -21.21 -6.31 -20.38
C ALA A 31 -22.37 -5.35 -20.18
N VAL A 32 -22.94 -5.34 -18.97
CA VAL A 32 -23.91 -4.36 -18.48
C VAL A 32 -23.35 -3.75 -17.20
N THR A 33 -23.46 -2.44 -17.06
CA THR A 33 -22.87 -1.68 -15.98
C THR A 33 -23.92 -1.16 -15.02
N VAL A 34 -23.60 -1.17 -13.72
CA VAL A 34 -24.45 -0.60 -12.64
C VAL A 34 -23.58 0.32 -11.77
N ASP A 35 -23.99 1.59 -11.66
CA ASP A 35 -23.35 2.56 -10.76
C ASP A 35 -24.29 3.71 -10.42
N ALA A 36 -24.49 3.98 -9.15
CA ALA A 36 -25.40 5.03 -8.68
C ALA A 36 -24.92 6.46 -9.07
N ASN A 37 -23.62 6.67 -9.16
CA ASN A 37 -23.00 8.00 -9.34
C ASN A 37 -22.31 8.19 -10.71
N GLY A 38 -22.03 7.12 -11.44
CA GLY A 38 -21.31 7.13 -12.72
C GLY A 38 -22.24 7.15 -13.93
N GLU A 39 -21.66 7.23 -15.13
CA GLU A 39 -22.35 6.94 -16.39
C GLU A 39 -22.39 5.42 -16.60
N ALA A 40 -23.50 4.80 -16.19
CA ALA A 40 -23.74 3.37 -16.27
C ALA A 40 -25.07 3.09 -16.98
N ASP A 41 -25.28 1.86 -17.45
CA ASP A 41 -26.51 1.42 -18.10
C ASP A 41 -27.68 1.46 -17.09
N HIS A 42 -27.41 1.16 -15.82
CA HIS A 42 -28.40 1.15 -14.73
C HIS A 42 -27.84 1.85 -13.49
N ARG A 43 -28.73 2.35 -12.62
CA ARG A 43 -28.37 3.02 -11.38
C ARG A 43 -28.35 2.09 -10.17
N ASP A 44 -29.16 1.03 -10.21
CA ASP A 44 -29.28 0.07 -9.11
C ASP A 44 -29.39 -1.35 -9.65
N VAL A 45 -28.91 -2.32 -8.87
CA VAL A 45 -28.92 -3.75 -9.24
C VAL A 45 -30.33 -4.31 -9.36
N SER A 46 -31.33 -3.69 -8.71
CA SER A 46 -32.74 -4.07 -8.84
C SER A 46 -33.36 -3.76 -10.21
N GLU A 47 -32.68 -2.95 -11.03
CA GLU A 47 -33.14 -2.62 -12.39
C GLU A 47 -32.75 -3.68 -13.42
N VAL A 48 -31.95 -4.69 -13.04
CA VAL A 48 -31.45 -5.72 -13.96
C VAL A 48 -31.97 -7.11 -13.60
N ASP A 49 -32.20 -7.92 -14.61
CA ASP A 49 -32.53 -9.35 -14.44
C ASP A 49 -31.20 -10.12 -14.17
N LEU A 50 -30.91 -10.37 -12.88
CA LEU A 50 -29.71 -11.06 -12.44
C LEU A 50 -29.58 -12.48 -13.05
N ALA A 51 -30.67 -13.18 -13.33
CA ALA A 51 -30.65 -14.51 -13.91
C ALA A 51 -30.12 -14.52 -15.36
N SER A 52 -30.01 -13.36 -16.00
CA SER A 52 -29.48 -13.20 -17.34
C SER A 52 -27.94 -13.11 -17.41
N PHE A 53 -27.23 -13.08 -16.29
CA PHE A 53 -25.78 -12.95 -16.24
C PHE A 53 -25.09 -14.26 -15.84
N ASP A 54 -23.86 -14.42 -16.30
CA ASP A 54 -22.99 -15.57 -15.97
C ASP A 54 -22.07 -15.25 -14.77
N VAL A 55 -21.73 -13.97 -14.59
CA VAL A 55 -20.78 -13.51 -13.58
C VAL A 55 -20.93 -12.03 -13.26
N VAL A 56 -20.52 -11.66 -12.06
CA VAL A 56 -20.44 -10.27 -11.60
C VAL A 56 -18.96 -9.89 -11.42
N MET A 57 -18.52 -8.78 -12.02
CA MET A 57 -17.27 -8.11 -11.68
C MET A 57 -17.60 -6.95 -10.74
N ALA A 58 -17.17 -7.04 -9.49
CA ALA A 58 -17.42 -6.02 -8.47
C ALA A 58 -16.16 -5.18 -8.20
N SER A 59 -16.29 -3.85 -8.27
CA SER A 59 -15.21 -2.97 -7.81
C SER A 59 -15.08 -3.01 -6.29
N ALA A 60 -13.91 -2.65 -5.77
CA ALA A 60 -13.61 -2.63 -4.33
C ALA A 60 -14.54 -1.70 -3.49
N ALA A 61 -15.31 -0.83 -4.14
CA ALA A 61 -16.30 0.02 -3.48
C ALA A 61 -17.50 -0.78 -2.93
N PHE A 62 -17.76 -1.97 -3.47
CA PHE A 62 -18.88 -2.81 -3.05
C PHE A 62 -18.46 -3.79 -1.96
N ALA A 63 -18.78 -3.46 -0.71
CA ALA A 63 -18.52 -4.33 0.43
C ALA A 63 -19.34 -5.63 0.37
N PRO A 64 -18.86 -6.75 0.95
CA PRO A 64 -19.57 -8.05 0.93
C PRO A 64 -20.99 -8.00 1.48
N HIS A 65 -21.25 -7.09 2.43
CA HIS A 65 -22.55 -6.90 3.06
C HIS A 65 -23.45 -5.88 2.35
N SER A 66 -22.99 -5.26 1.25
CA SER A 66 -23.79 -4.31 0.49
C SER A 66 -25.02 -4.98 -0.16
N PRO A 67 -26.15 -4.26 -0.31
CA PRO A 67 -27.36 -4.82 -0.91
C PRO A 67 -27.12 -5.40 -2.31
N ALA A 68 -26.29 -4.74 -3.13
CA ALA A 68 -25.98 -5.19 -4.49
C ALA A 68 -25.23 -6.54 -4.49
N ILE A 69 -24.23 -6.70 -3.62
CA ILE A 69 -23.47 -7.96 -3.52
C ILE A 69 -24.37 -9.08 -3.00
N ARG A 70 -25.18 -8.81 -1.97
CA ARG A 70 -26.14 -9.82 -1.44
C ARG A 70 -27.13 -10.28 -2.48
N ALA A 71 -27.71 -9.36 -3.25
CA ALA A 71 -28.65 -9.72 -4.33
C ALA A 71 -27.98 -10.62 -5.38
N CYS A 72 -26.74 -10.33 -5.76
CA CYS A 72 -25.97 -11.18 -6.70
C CYS A 72 -25.67 -12.57 -6.10
N GLN A 73 -25.32 -12.66 -4.82
CA GLN A 73 -25.08 -13.91 -4.10
C GLN A 73 -26.36 -14.76 -3.97
N GLU A 74 -27.48 -14.13 -3.65
CA GLU A 74 -28.80 -14.79 -3.56
C GLU A 74 -29.26 -15.31 -4.93
N ALA A 75 -28.88 -14.63 -6.02
CA ALA A 75 -29.09 -15.09 -7.38
C ALA A 75 -28.11 -16.21 -7.79
N GLY A 76 -27.15 -16.59 -6.94
CA GLY A 76 -26.15 -17.64 -7.23
C GLY A 76 -25.06 -17.25 -8.21
N LEU A 77 -24.86 -15.95 -8.45
CA LEU A 77 -23.84 -15.47 -9.41
C LEU A 77 -22.44 -15.51 -8.79
N PRO A 78 -21.43 -16.03 -9.49
CA PRO A 78 -20.03 -15.88 -9.12
C PRO A 78 -19.67 -14.39 -9.09
N ILE A 79 -18.92 -13.97 -8.05
CA ILE A 79 -18.45 -12.60 -7.92
C ILE A 79 -16.93 -12.57 -8.04
N TRP A 80 -16.42 -11.83 -9.00
CA TRP A 80 -15.01 -11.60 -9.24
C TRP A 80 -14.61 -10.20 -8.80
N SER A 81 -13.49 -10.10 -8.09
CA SER A 81 -12.82 -8.81 -7.93
C SER A 81 -12.17 -8.37 -9.26
N GLU A 82 -11.70 -7.13 -9.32
CA GLU A 82 -10.86 -6.65 -10.40
C GLU A 82 -9.65 -7.58 -10.64
N MET A 83 -9.06 -8.06 -9.56
CA MET A 83 -7.90 -8.94 -9.58
C MET A 83 -8.23 -10.30 -10.21
N GLU A 84 -9.33 -10.91 -9.79
CA GLU A 84 -9.81 -12.17 -10.36
C GLU A 84 -10.16 -12.02 -11.83
N PHE A 85 -10.84 -10.93 -12.20
CA PHE A 85 -11.16 -10.63 -13.59
C PHE A 85 -9.89 -10.46 -14.44
N ALA A 86 -8.93 -9.66 -13.97
CA ALA A 86 -7.65 -9.45 -14.64
C ALA A 86 -6.90 -10.76 -14.86
N TRP A 87 -6.89 -11.65 -13.85
CA TRP A 87 -6.27 -12.96 -13.96
C TRP A 87 -6.89 -13.83 -15.04
N ARG A 88 -8.20 -13.75 -15.20
CA ARG A 88 -8.93 -14.55 -16.23
C ARG A 88 -8.71 -14.05 -17.65
N VAL A 89 -8.50 -12.75 -17.85
CA VAL A 89 -8.27 -12.15 -19.18
C VAL A 89 -6.79 -11.87 -19.47
N ARG A 90 -5.87 -12.29 -18.59
CA ARG A 90 -4.44 -12.04 -18.73
C ARG A 90 -3.82 -12.75 -19.93
N ARG A 91 -2.68 -12.24 -20.35
CA ARG A 91 -1.75 -12.99 -21.19
C ARG A 91 -1.15 -14.12 -20.35
N GLU A 92 -1.14 -15.32 -20.90
CA GLU A 92 -0.57 -16.48 -20.24
C GLU A 92 0.97 -16.45 -20.30
N GLY A 93 1.64 -17.08 -19.31
CA GLY A 93 3.09 -17.21 -19.26
C GLY A 93 3.84 -16.03 -18.61
N VAL A 94 3.17 -14.91 -18.34
CA VAL A 94 3.79 -13.78 -17.62
C VAL A 94 3.70 -14.04 -16.11
N PRO A 95 4.83 -14.04 -15.37
CA PRO A 95 4.81 -14.18 -13.92
C PRO A 95 4.19 -12.95 -13.26
N TRP A 96 3.42 -13.17 -12.19
CA TRP A 96 2.86 -12.12 -11.35
C TRP A 96 3.45 -12.21 -9.96
N VAL A 97 3.80 -11.05 -9.37
CA VAL A 97 4.14 -10.96 -7.96
C VAL A 97 3.15 -10.04 -7.26
N LEU A 98 2.67 -10.48 -6.09
CA LEU A 98 1.63 -9.77 -5.35
C LEU A 98 2.20 -9.19 -4.06
N VAL A 99 1.85 -7.93 -3.79
CA VAL A 99 2.24 -7.23 -2.56
C VAL A 99 0.98 -6.73 -1.84
N THR A 100 0.75 -7.26 -0.64
CA THR A 100 -0.28 -6.74 0.27
C THR A 100 0.32 -6.37 1.63
N GLY A 101 -0.47 -5.73 2.45
CA GLY A 101 -0.13 -5.27 3.80
C GLY A 101 -1.07 -4.15 4.22
N THR A 102 -1.09 -3.78 5.49
CA THR A 102 -1.73 -2.54 5.91
C THR A 102 -0.92 -1.37 5.40
N ASN A 103 0.40 -1.41 5.60
CA ASN A 103 1.38 -0.40 5.19
C ASN A 103 2.49 -1.01 4.31
N GLY A 104 3.25 -0.16 3.62
CA GLY A 104 4.42 -0.57 2.83
C GLY A 104 4.14 -1.06 1.40
N LYS A 105 2.90 -1.39 1.05
CA LYS A 105 2.51 -1.97 -0.24
C LYS A 105 3.08 -1.24 -1.45
N THR A 106 2.76 0.04 -1.60
CA THR A 106 3.16 0.85 -2.76
C THR A 106 4.68 0.92 -2.90
N THR A 107 5.38 1.24 -1.81
CA THR A 107 6.84 1.32 -1.80
C THR A 107 7.47 -0.01 -2.21
N THR A 108 7.00 -1.12 -1.64
CA THR A 108 7.52 -2.45 -1.96
C THR A 108 7.24 -2.82 -3.42
N THR A 109 6.02 -2.58 -3.93
CA THR A 109 5.68 -2.89 -5.32
C THR A 109 6.50 -2.08 -6.30
N GLN A 110 6.74 -0.80 -6.01
CA GLN A 110 7.59 0.07 -6.82
C GLN A 110 9.06 -0.32 -6.75
N MET A 111 9.56 -0.73 -5.56
CA MET A 111 10.93 -1.28 -5.44
C MET A 111 11.08 -2.58 -6.24
N VAL A 112 10.06 -3.47 -6.28
CA VAL A 112 10.08 -4.63 -7.19
C VAL A 112 10.24 -4.18 -8.64
N GLY A 113 9.49 -3.16 -9.05
CA GLY A 113 9.60 -2.58 -10.39
C GLY A 113 11.02 -2.08 -10.70
N ALA A 114 11.60 -1.30 -9.79
CA ALA A 114 12.95 -0.76 -9.95
C ALA A 114 14.03 -1.86 -10.02
N ILE A 115 13.93 -2.86 -9.13
CA ILE A 115 14.87 -4.01 -9.09
C ILE A 115 14.73 -4.86 -10.36
N ALA A 116 13.49 -5.15 -10.79
CA ALA A 116 13.25 -5.93 -12.00
C ALA A 116 13.73 -5.21 -13.25
N ALA A 117 13.51 -3.89 -13.35
CA ALA A 117 14.01 -3.07 -14.46
C ALA A 117 15.55 -3.04 -14.50
N ALA A 118 16.23 -2.90 -13.34
CA ALA A 118 17.68 -3.01 -13.24
C ALA A 118 18.18 -4.41 -13.67
N GLY A 119 17.38 -5.46 -13.44
CA GLY A 119 17.61 -6.80 -13.94
C GLY A 119 17.28 -7.00 -15.43
N GLY A 120 16.91 -5.95 -16.16
CA GLY A 120 16.63 -5.97 -17.59
C GLY A 120 15.23 -6.45 -17.99
N LEU A 121 14.28 -6.57 -17.04
CA LEU A 121 12.91 -6.98 -17.32
C LEU A 121 12.03 -5.77 -17.66
N ASP A 122 11.11 -5.93 -18.62
CA ASP A 122 9.99 -5.02 -18.81
C ASP A 122 8.90 -5.36 -17.79
N VAL A 123 8.63 -4.45 -16.84
CA VAL A 123 7.76 -4.70 -15.69
C VAL A 123 6.59 -3.73 -15.62
N ALA A 124 5.38 -4.27 -15.54
CA ALA A 124 4.20 -3.49 -15.19
C ALA A 124 4.04 -3.39 -13.67
N VAL A 125 4.09 -2.17 -13.14
CA VAL A 125 3.76 -1.87 -11.74
C VAL A 125 2.33 -1.34 -11.69
N CYS A 126 1.41 -2.08 -11.04
CA CYS A 126 -0.03 -1.85 -11.19
C CYS A 126 -0.84 -2.26 -9.96
N GLY A 127 -2.16 -2.16 -10.03
CA GLY A 127 -3.12 -2.65 -9.06
C GLY A 127 -3.85 -1.54 -8.32
N ASN A 128 -3.77 -1.53 -7.00
CA ASN A 128 -4.40 -0.50 -6.15
C ASN A 128 -3.80 0.92 -6.38
N MET A 129 -2.73 0.99 -7.14
CA MET A 129 -2.04 2.20 -7.57
C MET A 129 -1.56 2.04 -9.01
N GLY A 130 -1.23 3.15 -9.66
CA GLY A 130 -0.70 3.14 -11.03
C GLY A 130 -1.77 2.79 -12.07
N ILE A 131 -1.40 1.96 -13.06
CA ILE A 131 -2.33 1.52 -14.10
C ILE A 131 -3.26 0.42 -13.57
N PRO A 132 -4.50 0.31 -14.11
CA PRO A 132 -5.42 -0.77 -13.70
C PRO A 132 -4.81 -2.14 -13.99
N VAL A 133 -4.97 -3.09 -13.04
CA VAL A 133 -4.41 -4.43 -13.19
C VAL A 133 -4.95 -5.15 -14.44
N ILE A 134 -6.21 -4.92 -14.82
CA ILE A 134 -6.81 -5.47 -16.04
C ILE A 134 -6.07 -5.00 -17.30
N THR A 135 -5.64 -3.74 -17.33
CA THR A 135 -4.87 -3.18 -18.44
C THR A 135 -3.48 -3.82 -18.50
N ALA A 136 -2.74 -3.80 -17.40
CA ALA A 136 -1.41 -4.41 -17.31
C ALA A 136 -1.42 -5.91 -17.68
N ALA A 137 -2.44 -6.64 -17.24
CA ALA A 137 -2.59 -8.06 -17.50
C ALA A 137 -2.69 -8.41 -19.00
N ARG A 138 -3.14 -7.49 -19.84
CA ARG A 138 -3.38 -7.67 -21.27
C ARG A 138 -2.24 -7.15 -22.15
N GLU A 139 -1.34 -6.37 -21.60
CA GLU A 139 -0.15 -5.84 -22.27
C GLU A 139 0.99 -6.85 -22.26
N ASN A 140 2.06 -6.57 -23.01
CA ASN A 140 3.19 -7.47 -23.13
C ASN A 140 4.31 -7.03 -22.20
N HIS A 141 4.41 -7.70 -21.06
CA HIS A 141 5.45 -7.45 -20.04
C HIS A 141 6.16 -8.77 -19.68
N ASP A 142 7.38 -8.67 -19.17
CA ASP A 142 8.13 -9.82 -18.64
C ASP A 142 7.71 -10.15 -17.21
N LEU A 143 7.15 -9.18 -16.47
CA LEU A 143 6.70 -9.30 -15.10
C LEU A 143 5.53 -8.34 -14.83
N VAL A 144 4.54 -8.79 -14.04
CA VAL A 144 3.50 -7.93 -13.49
C VAL A 144 3.66 -7.88 -11.97
N ALA A 145 4.02 -6.72 -11.43
CA ALA A 145 4.12 -6.43 -10.01
C ALA A 145 2.85 -5.71 -9.54
N VAL A 146 2.08 -6.36 -8.67
CA VAL A 146 0.74 -5.90 -8.30
C VAL A 146 0.66 -5.50 -6.83
N GLU A 147 0.32 -4.23 -6.60
CA GLU A 147 -0.19 -3.82 -5.30
C GLU A 147 -1.64 -4.27 -5.14
N ILE A 148 -1.96 -5.06 -4.12
CA ILE A 148 -3.30 -5.57 -3.90
C ILE A 148 -3.82 -5.25 -2.50
N ALA A 149 -5.00 -4.61 -2.44
CA ALA A 149 -5.69 -4.32 -1.18
C ALA A 149 -6.50 -5.53 -0.69
N SER A 150 -6.79 -5.59 0.61
CA SER A 150 -7.62 -6.65 1.20
C SER A 150 -9.02 -6.73 0.59
N LEU A 151 -9.58 -5.59 0.18
CA LEU A 151 -10.86 -5.49 -0.51
C LEU A 151 -10.87 -6.23 -1.86
N GLN A 152 -9.76 -6.11 -2.62
CA GLN A 152 -9.61 -6.80 -3.91
C GLN A 152 -9.36 -8.31 -3.70
N LEU A 153 -8.65 -8.69 -2.62
CA LEU A 153 -8.40 -10.09 -2.26
C LEU A 153 -9.67 -10.84 -1.84
N HIS A 154 -10.69 -10.14 -1.33
CA HIS A 154 -11.89 -10.77 -0.79
C HIS A 154 -12.62 -11.66 -1.82
N PHE A 155 -12.77 -11.18 -3.07
CA PHE A 155 -13.40 -11.91 -4.17
C PHE A 155 -12.37 -12.43 -5.19
N THR A 156 -11.19 -12.84 -4.72
CA THR A 156 -10.11 -13.44 -5.51
C THR A 156 -9.99 -14.92 -5.17
N GLU A 157 -10.09 -15.80 -6.17
CA GLU A 157 -10.15 -17.25 -5.96
C GLU A 157 -9.10 -18.04 -6.74
N THR A 158 -8.93 -17.75 -8.05
CA THR A 158 -8.12 -18.58 -8.96
C THR A 158 -6.75 -18.00 -9.26
N VAL A 159 -6.44 -16.81 -8.73
CA VAL A 159 -5.15 -16.17 -8.93
C VAL A 159 -4.04 -17.04 -8.36
N SER A 160 -3.05 -17.37 -9.19
CA SER A 160 -1.89 -18.19 -8.84
C SER A 160 -0.61 -17.39 -9.10
N PRO A 161 -0.16 -16.54 -8.16
CA PRO A 161 1.00 -15.68 -8.37
C PRO A 161 2.28 -16.51 -8.34
N HIS A 162 3.32 -16.02 -9.02
CA HIS A 162 4.65 -16.60 -8.97
C HIS A 162 5.24 -16.48 -7.56
N ALA A 163 5.11 -15.29 -6.96
CA ALA A 163 5.46 -15.04 -5.57
C ALA A 163 4.51 -14.00 -4.95
N ALA A 164 4.38 -14.03 -3.63
CA ALA A 164 3.52 -13.10 -2.92
C ALA A 164 4.11 -12.70 -1.57
N VAL A 165 3.77 -11.50 -1.09
CA VAL A 165 4.11 -11.02 0.26
C VAL A 165 2.90 -10.36 0.94
N CYS A 166 2.71 -10.66 2.21
CA CYS A 166 1.97 -9.82 3.15
C CYS A 166 2.99 -9.16 4.09
N LEU A 167 3.06 -7.82 4.05
CA LEU A 167 4.06 -7.08 4.83
C LEU A 167 3.68 -6.95 6.30
N ASN A 168 2.38 -6.82 6.57
CA ASN A 168 1.76 -6.66 7.90
C ASN A 168 0.24 -6.73 7.77
N ALA A 169 -0.46 -6.98 8.89
CA ALA A 169 -1.92 -7.08 8.95
C ALA A 169 -2.47 -6.44 10.23
N ASP A 170 -2.10 -5.15 10.43
CA ASP A 170 -2.60 -4.31 11.50
C ASP A 170 -4.06 -3.93 11.27
N ASP A 171 -4.74 -3.39 12.28
CA ASP A 171 -6.16 -3.03 12.20
C ASP A 171 -6.42 -1.93 11.15
N ASP A 172 -7.26 -2.24 10.17
CA ASP A 172 -7.70 -1.32 9.13
C ASP A 172 -8.96 -1.89 8.43
N HIS A 173 -9.76 -1.05 7.79
CA HIS A 173 -10.90 -1.44 6.95
C HIS A 173 -11.91 -2.42 7.60
N THR A 174 -12.05 -2.40 8.92
CA THR A 174 -12.99 -3.26 9.64
C THR A 174 -14.44 -2.93 9.34
N ASP A 175 -14.74 -1.68 8.98
CA ASP A 175 -16.04 -1.23 8.46
C ASP A 175 -16.46 -1.96 7.17
N TRP A 176 -15.50 -2.20 6.27
CA TRP A 176 -15.73 -2.90 5.01
C TRP A 176 -15.80 -4.42 5.19
N HIS A 177 -14.90 -4.99 5.99
CA HIS A 177 -14.79 -6.45 6.20
C HIS A 177 -15.76 -6.98 7.25
N GLY A 178 -16.30 -6.11 8.13
CA GLY A 178 -17.16 -6.46 9.24
C GLY A 178 -16.41 -6.87 10.51
N SER A 179 -15.16 -7.30 10.43
CA SER A 179 -14.29 -7.61 11.58
C SER A 179 -12.82 -7.62 11.20
N LEU A 180 -11.94 -7.48 12.20
CA LEU A 180 -10.50 -7.62 12.06
C LEU A 180 -10.08 -9.02 11.59
N GLU A 181 -10.78 -10.05 12.05
CA GLU A 181 -10.54 -11.44 11.63
C GLU A 181 -10.84 -11.62 10.13
N ALA A 182 -11.97 -11.09 9.65
CA ALA A 182 -12.34 -11.15 8.24
C ALA A 182 -11.35 -10.36 7.36
N TYR A 183 -10.85 -9.21 7.84
CA TYR A 183 -9.80 -8.44 7.18
C TYR A 183 -8.49 -9.24 7.06
N ARG A 184 -8.02 -9.87 8.14
CA ARG A 184 -6.82 -10.71 8.16
C ARG A 184 -6.98 -11.94 7.26
N ALA A 185 -8.13 -12.60 7.31
CA ALA A 185 -8.45 -13.71 6.43
C ALA A 185 -8.45 -13.31 4.94
N ALA A 186 -8.94 -12.10 4.62
CA ALA A 186 -8.87 -11.58 3.25
C ALA A 186 -7.41 -11.36 2.81
N LYS A 187 -6.54 -10.79 3.67
CA LYS A 187 -5.11 -10.62 3.37
C LYS A 187 -4.39 -11.94 3.16
N ALA A 188 -4.68 -12.96 3.97
CA ALA A 188 -4.05 -14.28 3.86
C ALA A 188 -4.26 -14.93 2.48
N ARG A 189 -5.33 -14.54 1.77
CA ARG A 189 -5.59 -15.03 0.39
C ARG A 189 -4.51 -14.64 -0.62
N VAL A 190 -3.63 -13.66 -0.31
CA VAL A 190 -2.52 -13.30 -1.17
C VAL A 190 -1.59 -14.47 -1.46
N TYR A 191 -1.50 -15.42 -0.53
CA TYR A 191 -0.63 -16.60 -0.64
C TYR A 191 -1.28 -17.79 -1.36
N ARG A 192 -2.60 -17.76 -1.59
CA ARG A 192 -3.29 -18.87 -2.26
C ARG A 192 -2.69 -19.15 -3.63
N HIS A 193 -2.50 -20.44 -3.91
CA HIS A 193 -1.98 -20.96 -5.19
C HIS A 193 -0.63 -20.35 -5.61
N THR A 194 0.15 -19.78 -4.67
CA THR A 194 1.49 -19.25 -4.94
C THR A 194 2.40 -20.37 -5.44
N GLN A 195 3.15 -20.09 -6.52
CA GLN A 195 3.89 -21.11 -7.25
C GLN A 195 5.31 -21.34 -6.71
N VAL A 196 6.04 -20.27 -6.32
CA VAL A 196 7.47 -20.34 -5.99
C VAL A 196 7.80 -19.88 -4.59
N ALA A 197 7.29 -18.71 -4.16
CA ALA A 197 7.69 -18.11 -2.89
C ALA A 197 6.56 -17.37 -2.17
N CYS A 198 6.26 -17.78 -0.93
CA CYS A 198 5.48 -17.01 0.04
C CYS A 198 6.46 -16.23 0.92
N VAL A 199 6.58 -14.93 0.70
CA VAL A 199 7.49 -14.03 1.42
C VAL A 199 6.78 -13.46 2.66
N TYR A 200 7.45 -13.41 3.82
CA TYR A 200 6.87 -12.89 5.05
C TYR A 200 7.91 -12.32 6.01
N PRO A 201 7.58 -11.29 6.82
CA PRO A 201 8.45 -10.83 7.89
C PRO A 201 8.57 -11.89 8.99
N ALA A 202 9.77 -12.42 9.21
CA ALA A 202 10.02 -13.52 10.16
C ALA A 202 9.75 -13.15 11.64
N ALA A 203 9.65 -11.85 11.95
CA ALA A 203 9.28 -11.37 13.28
C ALA A 203 7.76 -11.23 13.49
N ASP A 204 6.95 -11.39 12.44
CA ASP A 204 5.49 -11.27 12.51
C ASP A 204 4.84 -12.67 12.54
N ALA A 205 4.54 -13.15 13.75
CA ALA A 205 3.94 -14.46 13.97
C ALA A 205 2.54 -14.60 13.32
N LEU A 206 1.79 -13.49 13.15
CA LEU A 206 0.50 -13.51 12.47
C LEU A 206 0.68 -13.78 10.98
N VAL A 207 1.60 -13.07 10.32
CA VAL A 207 1.86 -13.28 8.90
C VAL A 207 2.52 -14.64 8.66
N GLU A 208 3.39 -15.10 9.57
CA GLU A 208 3.96 -16.45 9.51
C GLU A 208 2.86 -17.52 9.54
N SER A 209 1.85 -17.37 10.41
CA SER A 209 0.71 -18.31 10.44
C SER A 209 -0.08 -18.30 9.13
N MET A 210 -0.27 -17.13 8.49
CA MET A 210 -0.93 -17.05 7.19
C MET A 210 -0.19 -17.85 6.10
N VAL A 211 1.15 -17.85 6.15
CA VAL A 211 1.98 -18.64 5.20
C VAL A 211 1.89 -20.13 5.53
N ALA A 212 1.92 -20.50 6.81
CA ALA A 212 1.84 -21.88 7.24
C ALA A 212 0.51 -22.56 6.85
N ASP A 213 -0.59 -21.79 6.87
CA ASP A 213 -1.94 -22.25 6.55
C ASP A 213 -2.31 -22.08 5.05
N ALA A 214 -1.41 -21.53 4.23
CA ALA A 214 -1.70 -21.23 2.84
C ALA A 214 -1.80 -22.48 1.95
N ASP A 215 -2.84 -22.56 1.15
CA ASP A 215 -2.96 -23.53 0.06
C ASP A 215 -2.12 -23.07 -1.14
N VAL A 216 -0.97 -23.70 -1.36
CA VAL A 216 0.04 -23.31 -2.35
C VAL A 216 0.33 -24.43 -3.34
N VAL A 217 0.97 -24.10 -4.46
CA VAL A 217 1.43 -25.09 -5.43
C VAL A 217 2.59 -25.91 -4.84
N ASP A 218 2.62 -27.21 -5.15
CA ASP A 218 3.70 -28.10 -4.71
C ASP A 218 5.08 -27.55 -5.10
N GLY A 219 5.99 -27.49 -4.12
CA GLY A 219 7.33 -26.93 -4.29
C GLY A 219 7.44 -25.43 -3.97
N CYS A 220 6.34 -24.73 -3.71
CA CYS A 220 6.37 -23.38 -3.17
C CYS A 220 7.08 -23.35 -1.82
N ARG A 221 7.86 -22.29 -1.59
CA ARG A 221 8.68 -22.15 -0.38
C ARG A 221 8.26 -20.96 0.46
N ALA A 222 8.27 -21.14 1.78
CA ALA A 222 8.20 -20.03 2.73
C ALA A 222 9.57 -19.33 2.78
N ILE A 223 9.60 -18.03 2.53
CA ILE A 223 10.80 -17.19 2.50
C ILE A 223 10.65 -16.08 3.54
N GLY A 224 11.38 -16.21 4.64
CA GLY A 224 11.38 -15.19 5.69
C GLY A 224 12.24 -13.96 5.31
N ILE A 225 11.85 -12.78 5.75
CA ILE A 225 12.71 -11.60 5.74
C ILE A 225 12.95 -11.12 7.17
N THR A 226 14.18 -10.71 7.50
CA THR A 226 14.58 -10.29 8.84
C THR A 226 15.55 -9.10 8.81
N LEU A 227 15.48 -8.24 9.80
CA LEU A 227 16.44 -7.14 9.97
C LEU A 227 17.76 -7.59 10.61
N GLY A 228 17.86 -8.84 11.02
CA GLY A 228 19.08 -9.47 11.53
C GLY A 228 19.71 -10.43 10.54
N SER A 229 20.69 -11.20 11.01
CA SER A 229 21.35 -12.23 10.20
C SER A 229 20.38 -13.33 9.78
N PRO A 230 20.23 -13.59 8.47
CA PRO A 230 19.24 -14.54 7.98
C PRO A 230 19.61 -15.99 8.24
N GLY A 231 18.62 -16.78 8.60
CA GLY A 231 18.67 -18.24 8.58
C GLY A 231 18.55 -18.80 7.17
N LEU A 232 18.51 -20.13 7.06
CA LEU A 232 18.22 -20.80 5.78
C LEU A 232 16.80 -20.46 5.30
N SER A 233 16.64 -20.19 4.01
CA SER A 233 15.40 -19.73 3.39
C SER A 233 14.94 -18.35 3.89
N GLN A 234 15.89 -17.48 4.25
CA GLN A 234 15.62 -16.09 4.62
C GLN A 234 16.52 -15.11 3.85
N LEU A 235 16.00 -13.88 3.68
CA LEU A 235 16.81 -12.72 3.37
C LEU A 235 16.96 -11.87 4.65
N GLY A 236 18.07 -11.17 4.80
CA GLY A 236 18.28 -10.37 6.00
C GLY A 236 19.42 -9.38 5.88
N VAL A 237 19.89 -8.87 7.02
CA VAL A 237 20.95 -7.86 7.12
C VAL A 237 22.11 -8.39 7.95
N VAL A 238 23.33 -8.27 7.44
CA VAL A 238 24.58 -8.59 8.14
C VAL A 238 25.52 -7.40 8.00
N GLU A 239 25.81 -6.71 9.09
CA GLU A 239 26.73 -5.54 9.10
C GLU A 239 26.38 -4.47 8.05
N GLY A 240 25.07 -4.20 7.85
CA GLY A 240 24.58 -3.24 6.86
C GLY A 240 24.48 -3.77 5.43
N ILE A 241 24.88 -5.02 5.17
CA ILE A 241 24.75 -5.68 3.87
C ILE A 241 23.41 -6.42 3.80
N LEU A 242 22.65 -6.22 2.73
CA LEU A 242 21.45 -7.00 2.42
C LEU A 242 21.91 -8.34 1.82
N VAL A 243 21.47 -9.46 2.39
CA VAL A 243 21.95 -10.79 2.01
C VAL A 243 20.81 -11.78 1.76
N ASP A 244 21.01 -12.66 0.78
CA ASP A 244 20.09 -13.73 0.37
C ASP A 244 20.64 -15.10 0.76
N ARG A 245 19.94 -15.81 1.65
CA ARG A 245 20.14 -17.23 1.97
C ARG A 245 18.96 -18.09 1.55
N ALA A 246 18.18 -17.63 0.56
CA ALA A 246 16.97 -18.31 0.11
C ALA A 246 17.09 -18.84 -1.33
N PHE A 247 17.61 -18.04 -2.26
CA PHE A 247 17.54 -18.34 -3.69
C PHE A 247 18.85 -18.79 -4.32
N GLY A 248 19.99 -18.60 -3.63
CA GLY A 248 21.30 -19.08 -4.13
C GLY A 248 21.40 -20.61 -4.15
N ASP A 249 22.13 -21.16 -5.13
CA ASP A 249 22.34 -22.61 -5.26
C ASP A 249 23.05 -23.20 -4.05
N ASP A 250 24.05 -22.49 -3.47
CA ASP A 250 24.78 -22.93 -2.27
C ASP A 250 24.28 -22.24 -0.98
N ARG A 251 22.97 -21.92 -0.90
CA ARG A 251 22.36 -21.20 0.25
C ARG A 251 22.58 -21.86 1.62
N ARG A 252 22.95 -23.14 1.64
CA ARG A 252 23.28 -23.86 2.89
C ARG A 252 24.61 -23.45 3.48
N ARG A 253 25.58 -22.99 2.65
CA ARG A 253 26.95 -22.67 3.04
C ARG A 253 27.32 -21.21 2.85
N ALA A 254 26.67 -20.53 1.90
CA ALA A 254 26.96 -19.14 1.54
C ALA A 254 25.68 -18.31 1.51
N ALA A 255 25.83 -17.00 1.71
CA ALA A 255 24.82 -16.00 1.42
C ALA A 255 25.27 -15.20 0.20
N LEU A 256 24.32 -14.74 -0.62
CA LEU A 256 24.59 -13.83 -1.73
C LEU A 256 24.38 -12.39 -1.25
N GLU A 257 25.31 -11.51 -1.57
CA GLU A 257 25.15 -10.08 -1.38
C GLU A 257 24.12 -9.55 -2.39
N LEU A 258 23.21 -8.69 -1.91
CA LEU A 258 22.16 -8.06 -2.70
C LEU A 258 22.35 -6.53 -2.83
N GLY A 259 23.15 -5.93 -1.96
CA GLY A 259 23.38 -4.49 -1.84
C GLY A 259 23.53 -4.10 -0.38
N HIS A 260 23.39 -2.82 -0.07
CA HIS A 260 23.62 -2.28 1.26
C HIS A 260 22.38 -1.51 1.78
N VAL A 261 22.22 -1.41 3.09
CA VAL A 261 21.21 -0.54 3.71
C VAL A 261 21.45 0.92 3.28
N GLU A 262 22.70 1.32 3.06
CA GLU A 262 23.08 2.65 2.58
C GLU A 262 22.55 2.97 1.17
N ASP A 263 22.26 1.97 0.35
CA ASP A 263 21.63 2.15 -0.97
C ASP A 263 20.23 2.80 -0.89
N LEU A 264 19.63 2.81 0.32
CA LEU A 264 18.35 3.44 0.62
C LEU A 264 18.50 4.84 1.27
N ALA A 265 19.72 5.27 1.61
CA ALA A 265 19.92 6.51 2.39
C ALA A 265 19.45 7.78 1.66
N HIS A 266 19.48 7.77 0.34
CA HIS A 266 18.98 8.89 -0.49
C HIS A 266 17.45 9.08 -0.43
N LEU A 267 16.71 8.11 0.12
CA LEU A 267 15.25 8.14 0.21
C LEU A 267 14.74 8.87 1.47
N VAL A 268 15.61 9.11 2.44
CA VAL A 268 15.22 9.64 3.76
C VAL A 268 16.22 10.67 4.27
N ALA A 269 15.76 11.59 5.12
CA ALA A 269 16.64 12.46 5.87
C ALA A 269 17.10 11.72 7.15
N GLY A 270 18.39 11.40 7.26
CA GLY A 270 18.95 10.72 8.43
C GLY A 270 19.10 9.20 8.26
N ALA A 271 18.98 8.44 9.34
CA ALA A 271 19.16 7.00 9.31
C ALA A 271 18.02 6.29 8.57
N VAL A 272 18.36 5.26 7.80
CA VAL A 272 17.35 4.45 7.09
C VAL A 272 16.47 3.73 8.09
N PRO A 273 15.15 3.97 8.09
CA PRO A 273 14.26 3.39 9.08
C PRO A 273 14.03 1.89 8.83
N PRO A 274 13.79 1.08 9.88
CA PRO A 274 13.61 -0.37 9.78
C PRO A 274 12.55 -0.80 8.78
N TYR A 275 11.41 -0.11 8.69
CA TYR A 275 10.33 -0.45 7.78
C TYR A 275 10.77 -0.35 6.29
N LEU A 276 11.65 0.60 5.96
CA LEU A 276 12.13 0.77 4.59
C LEU A 276 13.08 -0.36 4.20
N VAL A 277 13.92 -0.83 5.14
CA VAL A 277 14.76 -2.02 4.96
C VAL A 277 13.91 -3.28 4.80
N THR A 278 12.84 -3.42 5.59
CA THR A 278 11.88 -4.53 5.44
C THR A 278 11.21 -4.52 4.07
N ASN A 279 10.77 -3.36 3.59
CA ASN A 279 10.18 -3.21 2.25
C ASN A 279 11.19 -3.58 1.14
N ALA A 280 12.44 -3.16 1.27
CA ALA A 280 13.52 -3.49 0.32
C ALA A 280 13.83 -4.99 0.31
N LEU A 281 13.92 -5.64 1.48
CA LEU A 281 14.10 -7.10 1.58
C LEU A 281 12.92 -7.87 0.97
N ALA A 282 11.68 -7.40 1.19
CA ALA A 282 10.49 -8.01 0.59
C ALA A 282 10.51 -7.88 -0.94
N ALA A 283 10.83 -6.69 -1.45
CA ALA A 283 10.97 -6.44 -2.88
C ALA A 283 12.09 -7.29 -3.51
N ALA A 284 13.25 -7.36 -2.84
CA ALA A 284 14.36 -8.22 -3.24
C ALA A 284 13.94 -9.70 -3.29
N ALA A 285 13.23 -10.20 -2.28
CA ALA A 285 12.78 -11.59 -2.25
C ALA A 285 11.81 -11.91 -3.41
N LEU A 286 10.87 -11.00 -3.73
CA LEU A 286 9.97 -11.15 -4.86
C LEU A 286 10.70 -11.13 -6.21
N ALA A 287 11.64 -10.19 -6.38
CA ALA A 287 12.47 -10.10 -7.60
C ALA A 287 13.38 -11.33 -7.76
N ARG A 288 13.99 -11.81 -6.68
CA ARG A 288 14.79 -13.03 -6.67
C ARG A 288 13.96 -14.27 -7.02
N ALA A 289 12.71 -14.33 -6.59
CA ALA A 289 11.80 -15.42 -6.91
C ALA A 289 11.53 -15.53 -8.42
N VAL A 290 11.53 -14.43 -9.15
CA VAL A 290 11.37 -14.40 -10.62
C VAL A 290 12.71 -14.47 -11.36
N GLY A 291 13.82 -14.71 -10.65
CA GLY A 291 15.13 -14.97 -11.26
C GLY A 291 16.00 -13.73 -11.50
N VAL A 292 15.62 -12.55 -10.98
CA VAL A 292 16.47 -11.34 -11.05
C VAL A 292 17.81 -11.62 -10.37
N ALA A 293 18.91 -11.23 -11.00
CA ALA A 293 20.28 -11.44 -10.48
C ALA A 293 20.52 -10.66 -9.16
N PRO A 294 21.40 -11.17 -8.26
CA PRO A 294 21.64 -10.52 -6.96
C PRO A 294 22.12 -9.07 -7.07
N ASP A 295 23.02 -8.77 -7.98
CA ASP A 295 23.61 -7.45 -8.22
C ASP A 295 22.59 -6.39 -8.69
N ALA A 296 21.59 -6.80 -9.46
CA ALA A 296 20.49 -5.93 -9.88
C ALA A 296 19.64 -5.39 -8.71
N VAL A 297 19.64 -6.07 -7.56
CA VAL A 297 18.90 -5.61 -6.38
C VAL A 297 19.46 -4.28 -5.87
N GLY A 298 20.76 -4.22 -5.58
CA GLY A 298 21.40 -2.99 -5.12
C GLY A 298 21.33 -1.88 -6.17
N GLU A 299 21.48 -2.22 -7.47
CA GLU A 299 21.33 -1.25 -8.55
C GLU A 299 19.93 -0.65 -8.58
N GLY A 300 18.89 -1.49 -8.53
CA GLY A 300 17.49 -1.05 -8.52
C GLY A 300 17.16 -0.22 -7.29
N LEU A 301 17.67 -0.56 -6.11
CA LEU A 301 17.46 0.21 -4.87
C LEU A 301 18.13 1.59 -4.94
N ARG A 302 19.33 1.71 -5.48
CA ARG A 302 20.01 3.01 -5.69
C ARG A 302 19.31 3.89 -6.70
N GLY A 303 18.70 3.31 -7.72
CA GLY A 303 17.92 4.02 -8.74
C GLY A 303 16.47 4.34 -8.34
N PHE A 304 15.99 3.77 -7.24
CA PHE A 304 14.61 3.95 -6.79
C PHE A 304 14.39 5.33 -6.17
N SER A 305 13.21 5.90 -6.35
CA SER A 305 12.77 7.11 -5.66
C SER A 305 11.38 6.90 -5.08
N LEU A 306 11.14 7.42 -3.88
CA LEU A 306 9.81 7.38 -3.28
C LEU A 306 8.82 8.23 -4.10
N ASP A 307 7.56 7.79 -4.15
CA ASP A 307 6.49 8.64 -4.62
C ASP A 307 6.46 9.96 -3.83
N ALA A 308 6.03 11.01 -4.50
CA ALA A 308 5.68 12.25 -3.84
C ALA A 308 4.74 11.99 -2.63
N HIS A 309 4.87 12.77 -1.57
CA HIS A 309 4.04 12.70 -0.37
C HIS A 309 4.23 11.45 0.52
N ARG A 310 5.39 10.76 0.41
CA ARG A 310 5.85 9.71 1.33
C ARG A 310 7.17 10.10 1.95
N THR A 311 7.13 10.70 3.12
CA THR A 311 8.30 11.21 3.84
C THR A 311 9.25 12.00 2.92
N ALA A 312 8.65 12.69 1.93
CA ALA A 312 9.38 13.39 0.89
C ALA A 312 9.97 14.69 1.44
N PHE A 313 11.31 14.83 1.36
CA PHE A 313 11.97 16.08 1.70
C PHE A 313 11.54 17.19 0.72
N VAL A 314 11.09 18.33 1.25
CA VAL A 314 10.63 19.48 0.48
C VAL A 314 11.71 20.55 0.41
N ARG A 315 12.20 21.00 1.57
CA ARG A 315 13.28 21.99 1.69
C ARG A 315 13.83 22.05 3.12
N SER A 316 14.97 22.70 3.28
CA SER A 316 15.46 23.19 4.57
C SER A 316 15.45 24.72 4.59
N LEU A 317 14.99 25.32 5.67
CA LEU A 317 14.98 26.76 5.88
C LEU A 317 15.42 27.06 7.32
N ASP A 318 16.46 27.88 7.50
CA ASP A 318 17.02 28.25 8.81
C ASP A 318 17.37 27.06 9.73
N GLY A 319 17.79 25.93 9.11
CA GLY A 319 18.10 24.68 9.82
C GLY A 319 16.87 23.88 10.24
N VAL A 320 15.68 24.19 9.72
CA VAL A 320 14.44 23.43 9.87
C VAL A 320 14.13 22.70 8.58
N ASP A 321 13.97 21.38 8.65
CA ASP A 321 13.60 20.54 7.52
C ASP A 321 12.08 20.44 7.38
N TYR A 322 11.57 20.52 6.14
CA TYR A 322 10.15 20.35 5.83
C TYR A 322 9.96 19.04 5.08
N VAL A 323 9.15 18.14 5.65
CA VAL A 323 8.95 16.78 5.15
C VAL A 323 7.46 16.50 4.93
N ASP A 324 7.15 16.08 3.72
CA ASP A 324 5.79 15.77 3.26
C ASP A 324 5.53 14.25 3.32
N ASP A 325 4.68 13.83 4.25
CA ASP A 325 4.17 12.48 4.39
C ASP A 325 2.64 12.46 4.33
N SER A 326 2.07 13.30 3.47
CA SER A 326 0.61 13.45 3.33
C SER A 326 -0.12 12.14 3.01
N LYS A 327 0.57 11.11 2.52
CA LYS A 327 0.03 9.78 2.25
C LYS A 327 -0.22 8.96 3.52
N ALA A 328 0.30 9.35 4.69
CA ALA A 328 -0.04 8.77 5.98
C ALA A 328 -1.48 9.14 6.38
N THR A 329 -2.44 8.37 5.89
CA THR A 329 -3.89 8.61 6.11
C THR A 329 -4.48 7.79 7.25
N ASN A 330 -3.64 7.10 8.02
CA ASN A 330 -4.00 6.35 9.21
C ASN A 330 -2.91 6.44 10.30
N ALA A 331 -3.28 6.07 11.54
CA ALA A 331 -2.40 6.15 12.71
C ALA A 331 -1.09 5.36 12.54
N HIS A 332 -1.15 4.12 12.05
CA HIS A 332 0.03 3.27 11.86
C HIS A 332 1.01 3.84 10.83
N ALA A 333 0.51 4.40 9.73
CA ALA A 333 1.35 5.04 8.74
C ALA A 333 2.05 6.28 9.33
N ALA A 334 1.35 7.07 10.15
CA ALA A 334 1.94 8.22 10.81
C ALA A 334 3.05 7.81 11.80
N ILE A 335 2.85 6.76 12.62
CA ILE A 335 3.90 6.23 13.51
C ILE A 335 5.19 5.93 12.74
N ALA A 336 5.06 5.31 11.57
CA ALA A 336 6.20 4.95 10.74
C ALA A 336 7.01 6.18 10.29
N ALA A 337 6.35 7.31 10.01
CA ALA A 337 7.02 8.55 9.58
C ALA A 337 7.94 9.16 10.65
N PHE A 338 7.70 8.88 11.93
CA PHE A 338 8.57 9.32 13.03
C PHE A 338 9.82 8.45 13.22
N GLY A 339 9.93 7.33 12.46
CA GLY A 339 11.07 6.44 12.53
C GLY A 339 12.39 7.16 12.22
N GLY A 340 13.35 7.11 13.15
CA GLY A 340 14.66 7.77 12.99
C GLY A 340 14.73 9.25 13.38
N MET A 341 13.61 9.89 13.79
CA MET A 341 13.60 11.27 14.26
C MET A 341 14.08 11.36 15.71
N ALA A 342 14.81 12.43 16.04
CA ALA A 342 15.35 12.63 17.37
C ALA A 342 14.24 13.05 18.37
N PRO A 343 14.41 12.77 19.67
CA PRO A 343 13.46 13.22 20.68
C PRO A 343 13.28 14.74 20.70
N GLY A 344 12.02 15.19 20.78
CA GLY A 344 11.64 16.60 20.85
C GLY A 344 12.01 17.45 19.64
N SER A 345 12.20 16.84 18.46
CA SER A 345 12.66 17.51 17.24
C SER A 345 11.60 17.64 16.14
N VAL A 346 10.36 17.25 16.40
CA VAL A 346 9.31 17.25 15.36
C VAL A 346 8.22 18.27 15.70
N VAL A 347 7.97 19.18 14.77
CA VAL A 347 6.72 19.96 14.74
C VAL A 347 5.76 19.26 13.79
N TRP A 348 4.75 18.63 14.35
CA TRP A 348 3.85 17.71 13.67
C TRP A 348 2.59 18.40 13.16
N ILE A 349 2.36 18.42 11.84
CA ILE A 349 1.09 18.85 11.23
C ILE A 349 0.23 17.60 11.05
N ALA A 350 -0.89 17.53 11.77
CA ALA A 350 -1.75 16.35 11.87
C ALA A 350 -3.24 16.69 11.76
N GLY A 351 -4.05 15.68 11.41
CA GLY A 351 -5.49 15.78 11.31
C GLY A 351 -6.05 15.75 9.89
N GLY A 352 -7.36 15.83 9.80
CA GLY A 352 -8.17 15.61 8.62
C GLY A 352 -9.43 14.83 8.98
N GLN A 353 -9.93 13.95 8.08
CA GLN A 353 -11.08 13.10 8.32
C GLN A 353 -10.68 11.81 9.06
N PRO A 354 -11.04 11.62 10.34
CA PRO A 354 -10.56 10.51 11.17
C PRO A 354 -11.20 9.15 10.83
N LYS A 355 -12.36 9.09 10.19
CA LYS A 355 -13.06 7.85 9.80
C LYS A 355 -13.21 6.83 10.94
N GLY A 356 -13.48 7.28 12.15
CA GLY A 356 -13.65 6.41 13.32
C GLY A 356 -12.36 5.85 13.92
N GLN A 357 -11.19 6.29 13.47
CA GLN A 357 -9.91 5.88 14.06
C GLN A 357 -9.73 6.41 15.47
N VAL A 358 -9.02 5.62 16.29
CA VAL A 358 -8.54 5.96 17.64
C VAL A 358 -7.06 6.29 17.54
N PHE A 359 -6.58 7.31 18.29
CA PHE A 359 -5.23 7.84 18.14
C PHE A 359 -4.37 7.71 19.42
N ASP A 360 -4.87 7.02 20.43
CA ASP A 360 -4.17 6.88 21.73
C ASP A 360 -2.80 6.22 21.54
N ASP A 361 -2.74 5.05 20.89
CA ASP A 361 -1.51 4.31 20.60
C ASP A 361 -0.53 5.14 19.72
N LEU A 362 -1.07 5.92 18.76
CA LEU A 362 -0.25 6.80 17.94
C LEU A 362 0.45 7.86 18.80
N VAL A 363 -0.33 8.56 19.62
CA VAL A 363 0.22 9.63 20.46
C VAL A 363 1.25 9.08 21.46
N GLU A 364 0.96 7.94 22.12
CA GLU A 364 1.91 7.26 23.01
C GLU A 364 3.21 6.89 22.29
N ALA A 365 3.12 6.39 21.05
CA ALA A 365 4.29 5.95 20.29
C ALA A 365 5.20 7.09 19.82
N VAL A 366 4.69 8.32 19.65
CA VAL A 366 5.45 9.42 19.02
C VAL A 366 5.69 10.61 19.94
N ALA A 367 5.06 10.69 21.12
CA ALA A 367 5.08 11.84 21.99
C ALA A 367 6.49 12.29 22.38
N ASP A 368 7.42 11.37 22.58
CA ASP A 368 8.82 11.64 22.92
C ASP A 368 9.57 12.41 21.82
N ARG A 369 9.14 12.32 20.57
CA ARG A 369 9.76 12.99 19.41
C ARG A 369 9.13 14.32 19.08
N VAL A 370 7.89 14.56 19.55
CA VAL A 370 7.10 15.73 19.20
C VAL A 370 7.46 16.93 20.08
N ARG A 371 7.85 18.04 19.46
CA ARG A 371 8.01 19.35 20.09
C ARG A 371 6.69 20.09 20.23
N ALA A 372 5.88 20.08 19.16
CA ALA A 372 4.60 20.77 19.08
C ALA A 372 3.73 20.13 18.00
N VAL A 373 2.41 20.32 18.10
CA VAL A 373 1.43 19.84 17.13
C VAL A 373 0.65 21.00 16.53
N VAL A 374 0.47 20.96 15.21
CA VAL A 374 -0.44 21.84 14.49
C VAL A 374 -1.60 21.00 13.94
N LEU A 375 -2.78 21.17 14.49
CA LEU A 375 -3.99 20.43 14.10
C LEU A 375 -4.70 21.13 12.95
N ILE A 376 -5.00 20.36 11.91
CA ILE A 376 -5.86 20.70 10.77
C ILE A 376 -7.07 19.75 10.73
N GLY A 377 -8.00 19.97 9.81
CA GLY A 377 -9.17 19.10 9.62
C GLY A 377 -10.46 19.72 10.10
N ALA A 378 -11.58 19.27 9.51
CA ALA A 378 -12.92 19.69 9.92
C ALA A 378 -13.30 19.11 11.30
N ASP A 379 -12.82 17.92 11.64
CA ASP A 379 -13.03 17.27 12.94
C ASP A 379 -11.69 16.83 13.58
N PRO A 380 -10.95 17.74 14.22
CA PRO A 380 -9.70 17.40 14.91
C PRO A 380 -9.93 16.84 16.35
N ALA A 381 -11.18 16.74 16.81
CA ALA A 381 -11.50 16.39 18.20
C ALA A 381 -10.94 15.02 18.65
N PRO A 382 -11.02 13.92 17.85
CA PRO A 382 -10.46 12.63 18.27
C PRO A 382 -8.96 12.67 18.54
N LEU A 383 -8.17 13.29 17.64
CA LEU A 383 -6.72 13.42 17.82
C LEU A 383 -6.36 14.41 18.96
N ALA A 384 -7.12 15.50 19.08
CA ALA A 384 -6.94 16.45 20.18
C ALA A 384 -7.20 15.81 21.55
N ALA A 385 -8.20 14.91 21.64
CA ALA A 385 -8.49 14.17 22.87
C ALA A 385 -7.36 13.21 23.25
N ALA A 386 -6.82 12.47 22.27
CA ALA A 386 -5.67 11.58 22.48
C ALA A 386 -4.43 12.37 22.93
N LEU A 387 -4.14 13.51 22.31
CA LEU A 387 -3.03 14.40 22.73
C LEU A 387 -3.22 14.90 24.16
N ALA A 388 -4.42 15.34 24.54
CA ALA A 388 -4.72 15.78 25.89
C ALA A 388 -4.60 14.66 26.93
N GLY A 389 -4.88 13.42 26.56
CA GLY A 389 -4.80 12.24 27.41
C GLY A 389 -3.38 11.71 27.62
N HIS A 390 -2.60 11.62 26.54
CA HIS A 390 -1.31 10.92 26.55
C HIS A 390 -0.09 11.85 26.45
N ALA A 391 -0.27 13.11 26.02
CA ALA A 391 0.82 14.07 25.84
C ALA A 391 0.39 15.51 26.21
N PRO A 392 -0.15 15.76 27.42
CA PRO A 392 -0.74 17.05 27.81
C PRO A 392 0.26 18.22 27.82
N ASP A 393 1.55 17.94 27.91
CA ASP A 393 2.59 18.96 27.95
C ASP A 393 3.03 19.45 26.56
N ILE A 394 2.62 18.75 25.49
CA ILE A 394 2.94 19.13 24.10
C ILE A 394 2.06 20.31 23.66
N PRO A 395 2.65 21.44 23.23
CA PRO A 395 1.89 22.56 22.71
C PRO A 395 1.06 22.16 21.46
N VAL A 396 -0.23 22.47 21.49
CA VAL A 396 -1.15 22.19 20.36
C VAL A 396 -1.71 23.50 19.84
N THR A 397 -1.52 23.75 18.55
CA THR A 397 -2.10 24.88 17.82
C THR A 397 -3.14 24.37 16.84
N ARG A 398 -4.38 24.85 16.91
CA ARG A 398 -5.43 24.52 15.97
C ARG A 398 -5.50 25.54 14.84
N VAL A 399 -5.58 25.08 13.61
CA VAL A 399 -5.81 25.90 12.43
C VAL A 399 -7.23 25.67 11.93
N GLU A 400 -8.04 26.74 11.96
CA GLU A 400 -9.43 26.64 11.52
C GLU A 400 -9.53 26.31 10.00
N PRO A 401 -10.54 25.55 9.58
CA PRO A 401 -10.78 25.27 8.16
C PRO A 401 -10.87 26.53 7.29
N GLY A 402 -10.55 26.42 6.01
CA GLY A 402 -10.62 27.54 5.06
C GLY A 402 -9.69 27.34 3.87
N GLU A 403 -9.76 28.24 2.87
CA GLU A 403 -9.04 28.12 1.59
C GLU A 403 -7.51 28.01 1.79
N ASP A 404 -6.94 28.76 2.73
CA ASP A 404 -5.48 28.79 2.97
C ASP A 404 -5.05 27.93 4.17
N VAL A 405 -5.80 26.88 4.52
CA VAL A 405 -5.55 26.08 5.73
C VAL A 405 -4.11 25.58 5.82
N MET A 406 -3.55 25.05 4.71
CA MET A 406 -2.19 24.51 4.72
C MET A 406 -1.12 25.60 4.83
N ALA A 407 -1.29 26.74 4.19
CA ALA A 407 -0.36 27.86 4.31
C ALA A 407 -0.31 28.37 5.77
N ARG A 408 -1.47 28.49 6.42
CA ARG A 408 -1.57 28.86 7.85
C ARG A 408 -0.96 27.81 8.78
N ALA A 409 -1.16 26.52 8.45
CA ALA A 409 -0.58 25.42 9.22
C ALA A 409 0.95 25.40 9.14
N VAL A 410 1.51 25.57 7.93
CA VAL A 410 2.96 25.64 7.71
C VAL A 410 3.55 26.87 8.39
N HIS A 411 2.88 28.03 8.33
CA HIS A 411 3.34 29.22 9.04
C HIS A 411 3.31 29.02 10.57
N ALA A 412 2.25 28.43 11.12
CA ALA A 412 2.16 28.12 12.55
C ALA A 412 3.27 27.14 12.98
N ALA A 413 3.53 26.10 12.16
CA ALA A 413 4.62 25.16 12.40
C ALA A 413 6.00 25.84 12.38
N ARG A 414 6.23 26.75 11.43
CA ARG A 414 7.48 27.54 11.35
C ARG A 414 7.75 28.35 12.62
N VAL A 415 6.71 28.94 13.21
CA VAL A 415 6.83 29.72 14.45
C VAL A 415 7.21 28.84 15.65
N LEU A 416 6.78 27.58 15.66
CA LEU A 416 7.02 26.62 16.74
C LEU A 416 8.37 25.89 16.60
N ALA A 417 8.89 25.80 15.37
CA ALA A 417 10.11 25.06 15.05
C ALA A 417 11.37 25.83 15.44
N GLN A 418 12.41 25.07 15.80
CA GLN A 418 13.76 25.55 16.11
C GLN A 418 14.77 24.94 15.14
N SER A 419 15.95 25.54 15.01
CA SER A 419 17.02 24.95 14.18
C SER A 419 17.36 23.52 14.65
N GLY A 420 17.39 22.59 13.73
CA GLY A 420 17.54 21.15 13.96
C GLY A 420 16.21 20.39 14.01
N ASP A 421 15.07 21.07 13.93
CA ASP A 421 13.76 20.43 13.91
C ASP A 421 13.32 20.03 12.50
N THR A 422 12.37 19.12 12.47
CA THR A 422 11.60 18.74 11.25
C THR A 422 10.15 19.19 11.40
N VAL A 423 9.65 19.99 10.47
CA VAL A 423 8.22 20.21 10.26
C VAL A 423 7.70 19.06 9.41
N LEU A 424 6.97 18.15 10.04
CA LEU A 424 6.45 16.93 9.42
C LEU A 424 4.95 17.04 9.15
N LEU A 425 4.54 17.00 7.89
CA LEU A 425 3.15 16.73 7.52
C LEU A 425 2.93 15.22 7.50
N SER A 426 2.42 14.63 8.57
CA SER A 426 2.00 13.22 8.63
C SER A 426 0.63 13.13 9.30
N PRO A 427 -0.45 13.30 8.51
CA PRO A 427 -1.76 13.70 9.02
C PRO A 427 -2.48 12.66 9.87
N ALA A 428 -2.15 11.39 9.77
CA ALA A 428 -2.85 10.26 10.39
C ALA A 428 -4.34 10.12 9.99
N CYS A 429 -4.84 11.00 9.14
CA CYS A 429 -6.24 11.10 8.72
C CYS A 429 -6.38 11.22 7.21
N ALA A 430 -7.53 10.79 6.68
CA ALA A 430 -7.87 11.05 5.28
C ALA A 430 -8.02 12.56 5.02
N SER A 431 -7.94 12.97 3.75
CA SER A 431 -7.86 14.39 3.36
C SER A 431 -9.16 14.97 2.83
N PHE A 432 -10.20 14.15 2.61
CA PHE A 432 -11.38 14.51 1.83
C PHE A 432 -12.31 15.56 2.47
N ASP A 433 -12.05 15.93 3.72
CA ASP A 433 -12.75 17.00 4.41
C ASP A 433 -12.30 18.41 4.01
N GLN A 434 -11.03 18.57 3.56
CA GLN A 434 -10.45 19.87 3.20
C GLN A 434 -9.70 19.88 1.86
N PHE A 435 -9.37 18.72 1.30
CA PHE A 435 -8.59 18.56 0.07
C PHE A 435 -9.21 17.48 -0.82
N ARG A 436 -9.01 17.56 -2.14
CA ARG A 436 -9.52 16.57 -3.11
C ARG A 436 -8.87 15.18 -2.94
N SER A 437 -7.63 15.15 -2.45
CA SER A 437 -6.87 13.93 -2.24
C SER A 437 -5.71 14.17 -1.27
N TYR A 438 -5.05 13.11 -0.82
CA TYR A 438 -3.79 13.23 -0.08
C TYR A 438 -2.69 13.92 -0.92
N ALA A 439 -2.68 13.70 -2.23
CA ALA A 439 -1.71 14.33 -3.12
C ALA A 439 -1.94 15.85 -3.22
N ASP A 440 -3.19 16.29 -3.30
CA ASP A 440 -3.56 17.71 -3.27
C ASP A 440 -3.13 18.38 -1.94
N ARG A 441 -3.34 17.68 -0.80
CA ARG A 441 -2.88 18.13 0.52
C ARG A 441 -1.35 18.24 0.61
N GLY A 442 -0.62 17.24 0.12
CA GLY A 442 0.85 17.26 0.10
C GLY A 442 1.41 18.34 -0.83
N THR A 443 0.81 18.51 -2.02
CA THR A 443 1.19 19.60 -2.92
C THR A 443 0.97 20.98 -2.28
N ALA A 444 -0.14 21.18 -1.58
CA ALA A 444 -0.40 22.41 -0.82
C ALA A 444 0.65 22.64 0.28
N PHE A 445 1.07 21.59 0.99
CA PHE A 445 2.16 21.69 1.97
C PHE A 445 3.49 22.07 1.34
N ALA A 446 3.88 21.37 0.27
CA ALA A 446 5.14 21.65 -0.42
C ALA A 446 5.17 23.08 -0.96
N THR A 447 4.06 23.55 -1.56
CA THR A 447 3.92 24.93 -2.05
C THR A 447 4.03 25.94 -0.92
N ALA A 448 3.34 25.71 0.21
CA ALA A 448 3.39 26.59 1.37
C ALA A 448 4.78 26.62 2.01
N ALA A 449 5.44 25.46 2.15
CA ALA A 449 6.80 25.40 2.67
C ALA A 449 7.80 26.13 1.77
N GLN A 450 7.70 25.97 0.45
CA GLN A 450 8.56 26.66 -0.53
C GLN A 450 8.35 28.17 -0.55
N ALA A 451 7.15 28.65 -0.20
CA ALA A 451 6.81 30.08 -0.16
C ALA A 451 7.26 30.80 1.13
N LEU A 452 7.77 30.08 2.13
CA LEU A 452 8.34 30.70 3.34
C LEU A 452 9.63 31.47 3.00
N ASP A 453 9.76 32.67 3.59
CA ASP A 453 10.94 33.55 3.47
C ASP A 453 11.93 33.27 4.61
#